data_299547dd6280013b60f495578fc125db
#
_entry.id   299547dd6280013b60f495578fc125db
#
_cell.length_a   1.000
_cell.length_b   1.000
_cell.length_c   1.000
_cell.angle_alpha   90.00
_cell.angle_beta   90.00
_cell.angle_gamma   90.00
#
_symmetry.space_group_name_H-M   'P 1'
#
loop_
_entity.id
_entity.type
_entity.pdbx_description
1 polymer ?
#
loop_
_entity_poly.entity_id
_entity_poly.type
_entity_poly.pdbx_seq_one_letter_code
_entity_poly.pdbx_strand_id
1 'polypeptide(L)'
;MESKKISKNSKKLIIFSSILFLIFLTSLIFYFVELKSNRKVFIFQCIDDDKTHFEVRYLPKVDKEQRIKQYVDDLLLGPINDRYRPLFPAGTKINSCFVRDKKLYIDLSEEALLQKGISSETKIAVELLKLNITKNFNGIDEVILFMMGQEVYTQESVE
;
A
#
# COMPACT_ATOMS: atom_id res chain seq x y z
N MET A 1 28.53 -16.34 54.20
CA MET A 1 27.87 -15.58 53.08
C MET A 1 28.70 -14.34 52.79
N GLU A 2 29.60 -14.40 51.79
CA GLU A 2 30.42 -13.27 51.39
C GLU A 2 29.59 -12.38 50.43
N SER A 3 29.17 -11.22 50.86
CA SER A 3 28.57 -10.22 49.98
C SER A 3 29.70 -9.59 49.15
N LYS A 4 29.82 -10.01 47.89
CA LYS A 4 30.79 -9.53 46.93
C LYS A 4 30.59 -8.01 46.73
N LYS A 5 31.43 -7.20 47.39
CA LYS A 5 31.43 -5.72 47.30
C LYS A 5 31.74 -5.33 45.86
N ILE A 6 30.71 -5.06 45.04
CA ILE A 6 30.87 -4.65 43.66
C ILE A 6 31.66 -3.34 43.63
N SER A 7 32.82 -3.34 42.97
CA SER A 7 33.73 -2.20 42.85
C SER A 7 32.98 -1.01 42.21
N LYS A 8 33.28 0.22 42.62
CA LYS A 8 32.67 1.48 42.08
C LYS A 8 32.79 1.60 40.57
N ASN A 9 33.85 1.01 39.99
CA ASN A 9 34.06 0.98 38.53
C ASN A 9 33.13 -0.04 37.82
N SER A 10 32.88 -1.20 38.46
CA SER A 10 31.94 -2.19 37.91
C SER A 10 30.50 -1.67 37.88
N LYS A 11 30.10 -0.88 38.89
CA LYS A 11 28.77 -0.22 38.88
C LYS A 11 28.61 0.78 37.73
N LYS A 12 29.65 1.59 37.47
CA LYS A 12 29.65 2.52 36.33
C LYS A 12 29.59 1.78 35.00
N LEU A 13 30.31 0.68 34.86
CA LEU A 13 30.29 -0.15 33.64
C LEU A 13 28.92 -0.78 33.39
N ILE A 14 28.25 -1.26 34.42
CA ILE A 14 26.91 -1.83 34.36
C ILE A 14 25.89 -0.77 33.93
N ILE A 15 25.96 0.44 34.51
CA ILE A 15 25.05 1.54 34.15
C ILE A 15 25.27 1.93 32.69
N PHE A 16 26.51 2.09 32.24
CA PHE A 16 26.84 2.43 30.87
C PHE A 16 26.34 1.39 29.87
N SER A 17 26.57 0.09 30.18
CA SER A 17 26.08 -1.01 29.36
C SER A 17 24.54 -1.06 29.30
N SER A 18 23.86 -0.77 30.40
CA SER A 18 22.39 -0.72 30.44
C SER A 18 21.82 0.41 29.59
N ILE A 19 22.45 1.59 29.61
CA ILE A 19 22.07 2.73 28.78
C ILE A 19 22.26 2.41 27.29
N LEU A 20 23.40 1.82 26.92
CA LEU A 20 23.70 1.43 25.56
C LEU A 20 22.69 0.40 25.03
N PHE A 21 22.34 -0.56 25.87
CA PHE A 21 21.32 -1.58 25.54
C PHE A 21 19.94 -0.97 25.34
N LEU A 22 19.57 0.02 26.18
CA LEU A 22 18.29 0.72 26.05
C LEU A 22 18.23 1.51 24.72
N ILE A 23 19.29 2.21 24.35
CA ILE A 23 19.39 2.94 23.08
C ILE A 23 19.27 1.97 21.90
N PHE A 24 19.94 0.83 21.95
CA PHE A 24 19.86 -0.20 20.93
C PHE A 24 18.43 -0.73 20.78
N LEU A 25 17.74 -1.02 21.89
CA LEU A 25 16.38 -1.53 21.89
C LEU A 25 15.38 -0.52 21.32
N THR A 26 15.49 0.75 21.70
CA THR A 26 14.65 1.81 21.15
C THR A 26 14.89 2.02 19.65
N SER A 27 16.13 2.02 19.21
CA SER A 27 16.49 2.10 17.78
C SER A 27 15.90 0.93 16.98
N LEU A 28 15.95 -0.29 17.53
CA LEU A 28 15.40 -1.48 16.91
C LEU A 28 13.86 -1.36 16.76
N ILE A 29 13.17 -0.88 17.79
CA ILE A 29 11.71 -0.68 17.75
C ILE A 29 11.35 0.34 16.69
N PHE A 30 12.03 1.50 16.64
CA PHE A 30 11.79 2.52 15.62
C PHE A 30 12.02 1.98 14.20
N TYR A 31 13.09 1.24 14.00
CA TYR A 31 13.39 0.60 12.71
C TYR A 31 12.24 -0.30 12.23
N PHE A 32 11.75 -1.20 13.07
CA PHE A 32 10.67 -2.12 12.69
C PHE A 32 9.33 -1.42 12.49
N VAL A 33 9.02 -0.41 13.30
CA VAL A 33 7.78 0.37 13.15
C VAL A 33 7.77 1.14 11.83
N GLU A 34 8.89 1.77 11.47
CA GLU A 34 9.00 2.55 10.24
C GLU A 34 8.96 1.66 8.99
N LEU A 35 9.66 0.52 8.99
CA LEU A 35 9.65 -0.43 7.89
C LEU A 35 8.23 -0.98 7.62
N LYS A 36 7.50 -1.33 8.67
CA LYS A 36 6.14 -1.88 8.55
C LYS A 36 5.13 -0.85 8.06
N SER A 37 5.29 0.42 8.43
CA SER A 37 4.36 1.50 8.06
C SER A 37 4.36 1.82 6.56
N ASN A 38 5.51 1.66 5.91
CA ASN A 38 5.72 2.09 4.52
C ASN A 38 5.62 0.94 3.51
N ARG A 39 5.59 -0.30 4.01
CA ARG A 39 5.47 -1.48 3.15
C ARG A 39 4.05 -1.62 2.62
N LYS A 40 3.91 -1.66 1.30
CA LYS A 40 2.65 -1.82 0.57
C LYS A 40 2.72 -3.00 -0.39
N VAL A 41 1.59 -3.67 -0.57
CA VAL A 41 1.45 -4.79 -1.50
C VAL A 41 0.68 -4.30 -2.71
N PHE A 42 1.19 -4.55 -3.90
CA PHE A 42 0.58 -4.25 -5.19
C PHE A 42 0.25 -5.56 -5.89
N ILE A 43 -0.99 -5.70 -6.34
CA ILE A 43 -1.50 -6.93 -6.96
C ILE A 43 -1.77 -6.64 -8.43
N PHE A 44 -1.15 -7.43 -9.29
CA PHE A 44 -1.27 -7.33 -10.75
C PHE A 44 -1.59 -8.70 -11.34
N GLN A 45 -2.10 -8.72 -12.56
CA GLN A 45 -2.29 -9.94 -13.33
C GLN A 45 -1.01 -10.23 -14.13
N CYS A 46 -0.59 -11.49 -14.14
CA CYS A 46 0.54 -11.93 -14.96
C CYS A 46 0.09 -12.14 -16.42
N ILE A 47 0.99 -11.84 -17.37
CA ILE A 47 0.74 -11.99 -18.81
C ILE A 47 0.75 -13.47 -19.21
N ASP A 48 1.60 -14.27 -18.55
CA ASP A 48 1.89 -15.64 -18.98
C ASP A 48 0.83 -16.66 -18.55
N ASP A 49 0.21 -16.45 -17.35
CA ASP A 49 -0.68 -17.43 -16.73
C ASP A 49 -2.04 -16.86 -16.29
N ASP A 50 -2.29 -15.58 -16.57
CA ASP A 50 -3.48 -14.81 -16.17
C ASP A 50 -3.78 -14.81 -14.66
N LYS A 51 -2.86 -15.33 -13.83
CA LYS A 51 -3.00 -15.32 -12.37
C LYS A 51 -2.60 -14.00 -11.75
N THR A 52 -3.12 -13.74 -10.57
CA THR A 52 -2.75 -12.59 -9.78
C THR A 52 -1.46 -12.85 -9.03
N HIS A 53 -0.52 -11.93 -9.15
CA HIS A 53 0.74 -11.90 -8.44
C HIS A 53 0.89 -10.61 -7.66
N PHE A 54 1.81 -10.57 -6.70
CA PHE A 54 2.00 -9.38 -5.88
C PHE A 54 3.45 -8.91 -5.90
N GLU A 55 3.61 -7.60 -5.87
CA GLU A 55 4.86 -6.90 -5.65
C GLU A 55 4.81 -6.20 -4.29
N VAL A 56 5.95 -6.12 -3.63
CA VAL A 56 6.10 -5.36 -2.40
C VAL A 56 6.92 -4.11 -2.69
N ARG A 57 6.36 -2.94 -2.37
CA ARG A 57 7.04 -1.66 -2.49
C ARG A 57 7.03 -0.92 -1.16
N TYR A 58 8.03 -0.07 -0.97
CA TYR A 58 8.15 0.81 0.18
C TYR A 58 7.87 2.23 -0.28
N LEU A 59 6.69 2.74 0.05
CA LEU A 59 6.30 4.09 -0.34
C LEU A 59 6.90 5.13 0.60
N PRO A 60 7.19 6.35 0.12
CA PRO A 60 7.59 7.47 0.97
C PRO A 60 6.53 7.75 2.04
N LYS A 61 6.98 8.24 3.18
CA LYS A 61 6.10 8.62 4.28
C LYS A 61 5.39 9.93 3.95
N VAL A 62 4.07 9.87 3.92
CA VAL A 62 3.21 11.05 3.72
C VAL A 62 2.16 11.12 4.83
N ASP A 63 1.46 12.24 4.93
CA ASP A 63 0.37 12.44 5.88
C ASP A 63 -0.73 11.40 5.66
N LYS A 64 -1.44 11.07 6.75
CA LYS A 64 -2.46 10.03 6.77
C LYS A 64 -3.51 10.20 5.66
N GLU A 65 -3.90 11.43 5.39
CA GLU A 65 -4.91 11.79 4.37
C GLU A 65 -4.41 11.55 2.95
N GLN A 66 -3.10 11.66 2.70
CA GLN A 66 -2.49 11.50 1.39
C GLN A 66 -2.07 10.06 1.08
N ARG A 67 -2.04 9.17 2.08
CA ARG A 67 -1.52 7.80 1.92
C ARG A 67 -2.26 6.98 0.88
N ILE A 68 -3.58 7.10 0.83
CA ILE A 68 -4.39 6.33 -0.12
C ILE A 68 -4.18 6.88 -1.53
N LYS A 69 -4.20 8.21 -1.68
CA LYS A 69 -3.95 8.84 -2.97
C LYS A 69 -2.56 8.47 -3.50
N GLN A 70 -1.53 8.59 -2.68
CA GLN A 70 -0.16 8.19 -3.04
C GLN A 70 -0.08 6.72 -3.48
N TYR A 71 -0.76 5.83 -2.75
CA TYR A 71 -0.81 4.41 -3.11
C TYR A 71 -1.48 4.18 -4.47
N VAL A 72 -2.61 4.86 -4.74
CA VAL A 72 -3.32 4.77 -6.01
C VAL A 72 -2.48 5.37 -7.15
N ASP A 73 -1.82 6.52 -6.92
CA ASP A 73 -0.89 7.12 -7.89
C ASP A 73 0.22 6.11 -8.27
N ASP A 74 0.83 5.43 -7.29
CA ASP A 74 1.88 4.44 -7.51
C ASP A 74 1.35 3.16 -8.19
N LEU A 75 0.11 2.78 -7.92
CA LEU A 75 -0.57 1.65 -8.58
C LEU A 75 -0.83 1.94 -10.06
N LEU A 76 -1.22 3.18 -10.39
CA LEU A 76 -1.47 3.63 -11.76
C LEU A 76 -0.20 3.72 -12.61
N LEU A 77 0.98 3.89 -12.00
CA LEU A 77 2.26 3.79 -12.71
C LEU A 77 2.50 2.38 -13.29
N GLY A 78 1.77 1.39 -12.79
CA GLY A 78 1.88 0.01 -13.23
C GLY A 78 2.93 -0.82 -12.49
N PRO A 79 3.13 -2.08 -12.90
CA PRO A 79 4.08 -3.00 -12.29
C PRO A 79 5.54 -2.62 -12.60
N ILE A 80 6.45 -3.00 -11.69
CA ILE A 80 7.90 -2.93 -11.91
C ILE A 80 8.35 -4.10 -12.79
N ASN A 81 7.69 -5.26 -12.63
CA ASN A 81 7.98 -6.44 -13.42
C ASN A 81 7.18 -6.39 -14.74
N ASP A 82 7.88 -6.42 -15.85
CA ASP A 82 7.34 -6.40 -17.23
C ASP A 82 6.47 -7.62 -17.59
N ARG A 83 6.50 -8.69 -16.78
CA ARG A 83 5.61 -9.85 -16.91
C ARG A 83 4.20 -9.57 -16.40
N TYR A 84 3.95 -8.45 -15.74
CA TYR A 84 2.65 -8.11 -15.21
C TYR A 84 1.97 -7.04 -16.05
N ARG A 85 0.64 -7.09 -16.09
CA ARG A 85 -0.17 -6.09 -16.81
C ARG A 85 -0.46 -4.92 -15.91
N PRO A 86 -0.30 -3.66 -16.37
CA PRO A 86 -0.82 -2.50 -15.67
C PRO A 86 -2.35 -2.59 -15.59
N LEU A 87 -2.94 -2.08 -14.50
CA LEU A 87 -4.39 -2.08 -14.32
C LEU A 87 -5.10 -1.16 -15.31
N PHE A 88 -4.47 -0.02 -15.61
CA PHE A 88 -5.01 1.01 -16.50
C PHE A 88 -3.95 1.42 -17.51
N PRO A 89 -4.35 2.04 -18.64
CA PRO A 89 -3.42 2.55 -19.64
C PRO A 89 -2.41 3.53 -19.07
N ALA A 90 -1.23 3.55 -19.65
CA ALA A 90 -0.19 4.51 -19.27
C ALA A 90 -0.70 5.94 -19.45
N GLY A 91 -0.40 6.82 -18.49
CA GLY A 91 -0.87 8.20 -18.49
C GLY A 91 -2.16 8.43 -17.73
N THR A 92 -2.88 7.38 -17.30
CA THR A 92 -4.05 7.52 -16.42
C THR A 92 -3.66 8.25 -15.14
N LYS A 93 -4.47 9.25 -14.75
CA LYS A 93 -4.26 10.11 -13.58
C LYS A 93 -5.47 10.10 -12.67
N ILE A 94 -5.27 10.50 -11.43
CA ILE A 94 -6.34 10.73 -10.46
C ILE A 94 -6.83 12.18 -10.60
N ASN A 95 -8.12 12.37 -10.96
CA ASN A 95 -8.78 13.66 -10.91
C ASN A 95 -9.20 14.00 -9.48
N SER A 96 -9.79 13.03 -8.77
CA SER A 96 -10.14 13.15 -7.35
C SER A 96 -9.98 11.83 -6.61
N CYS A 97 -9.59 11.90 -5.32
CA CYS A 97 -9.46 10.73 -4.45
C CYS A 97 -9.70 11.17 -3.00
N PHE A 98 -10.78 10.68 -2.40
CA PHE A 98 -11.13 11.01 -1.02
C PHE A 98 -11.93 9.89 -0.36
N VAL A 99 -11.90 9.87 0.97
CA VAL A 99 -12.64 8.91 1.79
C VAL A 99 -13.78 9.63 2.50
N ARG A 100 -14.97 9.07 2.41
CA ARG A 100 -16.14 9.49 3.17
C ARG A 100 -16.91 8.26 3.64
N ASP A 101 -17.27 8.21 4.92
CA ASP A 101 -18.06 7.13 5.53
C ASP A 101 -17.50 5.72 5.23
N LYS A 102 -16.16 5.59 5.33
CA LYS A 102 -15.38 4.38 4.99
C LYS A 102 -15.47 3.93 3.53
N LYS A 103 -16.04 4.75 2.65
CA LYS A 103 -16.05 4.54 1.22
C LYS A 103 -14.96 5.39 0.58
N LEU A 104 -14.19 4.79 -0.30
CA LEU A 104 -13.17 5.47 -1.10
C LEU A 104 -13.77 5.83 -2.46
N TYR A 105 -13.78 7.11 -2.75
CA TYR A 105 -14.19 7.66 -4.03
C TYR A 105 -12.95 7.99 -4.85
N ILE A 106 -12.84 7.41 -6.03
CA ILE A 106 -11.72 7.66 -6.96
C ILE A 106 -12.33 8.05 -8.30
N ASP A 107 -11.91 9.19 -8.85
CA ASP A 107 -12.21 9.59 -10.22
C ASP A 107 -10.91 9.58 -11.03
N LEU A 108 -10.91 8.81 -12.12
CA LEU A 108 -9.80 8.68 -13.04
C LEU A 108 -10.01 9.53 -14.27
N SER A 109 -8.91 9.94 -14.86
CA SER A 109 -8.90 10.72 -16.10
C SER A 109 -9.35 9.88 -17.31
N GLU A 110 -9.59 10.56 -18.44
CA GLU A 110 -10.10 9.96 -19.68
C GLU A 110 -9.20 8.86 -20.24
N GLU A 111 -7.91 8.92 -19.96
CA GLU A 111 -6.95 7.90 -20.41
C GLU A 111 -7.32 6.51 -19.89
N ALA A 112 -8.00 6.42 -18.74
CA ALA A 112 -8.50 5.15 -18.21
C ALA A 112 -9.48 4.44 -19.17
N LEU A 113 -10.16 5.18 -20.03
CA LEU A 113 -11.11 4.68 -21.03
C LEU A 113 -10.42 4.23 -22.32
N LEU A 114 -9.16 4.62 -22.55
CA LEU A 114 -8.40 4.29 -23.76
C LEU A 114 -7.92 2.82 -23.80
N GLN A 115 -8.30 2.02 -22.82
CA GLN A 115 -8.03 0.60 -22.80
C GLN A 115 -8.68 -0.06 -24.03
N LYS A 116 -7.85 -0.36 -25.04
CA LYS A 116 -8.26 -1.07 -26.23
C LYS A 116 -8.49 -2.54 -25.89
N GLY A 117 -9.67 -2.87 -25.48
CA GLY A 117 -10.05 -4.26 -25.19
C GLY A 117 -11.31 -4.32 -24.34
N ILE A 118 -12.18 -5.13 -24.76
CA ILE A 118 -13.33 -5.81 -24.17
C ILE A 118 -13.68 -5.36 -22.74
N SER A 119 -14.95 -5.12 -22.48
CA SER A 119 -15.54 -4.82 -21.17
C SER A 119 -15.05 -5.73 -20.01
N SER A 120 -14.54 -6.92 -20.33
CA SER A 120 -13.93 -7.85 -19.37
C SER A 120 -12.61 -7.34 -18.79
N GLU A 121 -11.75 -6.67 -19.57
CA GLU A 121 -10.48 -6.13 -19.06
C GLU A 121 -10.72 -4.96 -18.10
N THR A 122 -11.68 -4.09 -18.41
CA THR A 122 -12.07 -3.01 -17.52
C THR A 122 -12.66 -3.55 -16.21
N LYS A 123 -13.47 -4.61 -16.28
CA LYS A 123 -14.03 -5.28 -15.09
C LYS A 123 -12.91 -5.84 -14.21
N ILE A 124 -11.96 -6.56 -14.79
CA ILE A 124 -10.80 -7.11 -14.08
C ILE A 124 -9.96 -5.99 -13.45
N ALA A 125 -9.71 -4.91 -14.18
CA ALA A 125 -8.95 -3.76 -13.67
C ALA A 125 -9.63 -3.12 -12.44
N VAL A 126 -10.95 -2.97 -12.48
CA VAL A 126 -11.73 -2.42 -11.35
C VAL A 126 -11.72 -3.37 -10.16
N GLU A 127 -11.88 -4.67 -10.37
CA GLU A 127 -11.82 -5.68 -9.31
C GLU A 127 -10.42 -5.73 -8.67
N LEU A 128 -9.37 -5.68 -9.47
CA LEU A 128 -7.99 -5.61 -8.97
C LEU A 128 -7.70 -4.29 -8.22
N LEU A 129 -8.24 -3.17 -8.67
CA LEU A 129 -8.14 -1.90 -7.93
C LEU A 129 -8.78 -2.03 -6.54
N LYS A 130 -10.01 -2.54 -6.47
CA LYS A 130 -10.73 -2.78 -5.20
C LYS A 130 -9.93 -3.71 -4.28
N LEU A 131 -9.43 -4.82 -4.82
CA LEU A 131 -8.61 -5.78 -4.07
C LEU A 131 -7.31 -5.12 -3.52
N ASN A 132 -6.65 -4.32 -4.33
CA ASN A 132 -5.45 -3.59 -3.94
C ASN A 132 -5.71 -2.64 -2.76
N ILE A 133 -6.81 -1.89 -2.81
CA ILE A 133 -7.19 -0.96 -1.76
C ILE A 133 -7.55 -1.70 -0.46
N THR A 134 -8.45 -2.67 -0.52
CA THR A 134 -8.91 -3.40 0.66
C THR A 134 -7.79 -4.17 1.35
N LYS A 135 -6.82 -4.69 0.58
CA LYS A 135 -5.65 -5.38 1.12
C LYS A 135 -4.70 -4.49 1.90
N ASN A 136 -4.60 -3.21 1.54
CA ASN A 136 -3.64 -2.28 2.12
C ASN A 136 -4.25 -1.29 3.13
N PHE A 137 -5.59 -1.14 3.15
CA PHE A 137 -6.28 -0.13 3.96
C PHE A 137 -7.53 -0.72 4.64
N ASN A 138 -7.36 -1.24 5.86
CA ASN A 138 -8.43 -1.90 6.64
C ASN A 138 -9.60 -1.00 7.03
N GLY A 139 -9.51 0.33 6.80
CA GLY A 139 -10.57 1.29 7.12
C GLY A 139 -11.47 1.63 5.94
N ILE A 140 -11.32 0.95 4.81
CA ILE A 140 -12.12 1.15 3.59
C ILE A 140 -12.99 -0.11 3.40
N ASP A 141 -14.29 0.07 3.46
CA ASP A 141 -15.26 -1.01 3.30
C ASP A 141 -15.71 -1.12 1.84
N GLU A 142 -15.69 0.00 1.07
CA GLU A 142 -16.14 0.05 -0.31
C GLU A 142 -15.27 0.99 -1.15
N VAL A 143 -15.08 0.65 -2.42
CA VAL A 143 -14.39 1.49 -3.41
C VAL A 143 -15.35 1.82 -4.54
N ILE A 144 -15.64 3.09 -4.74
CA ILE A 144 -16.50 3.61 -5.79
C ILE A 144 -15.61 4.31 -6.81
N LEU A 145 -15.61 3.79 -8.03
CA LEU A 145 -14.78 4.27 -9.11
C LEU A 145 -15.59 5.09 -10.10
N PHE A 146 -15.07 6.25 -10.45
CA PHE A 146 -15.55 7.10 -11.53
C PHE A 146 -14.49 7.18 -12.62
N MET A 147 -14.93 7.33 -13.85
CA MET A 147 -14.11 7.70 -15.00
C MET A 147 -14.78 8.89 -15.68
N MET A 148 -14.09 10.02 -15.74
CA MET A 148 -14.65 11.28 -16.22
C MET A 148 -15.95 11.69 -15.50
N GLY A 149 -16.04 11.47 -14.20
CA GLY A 149 -17.22 11.78 -13.39
C GLY A 149 -18.41 10.82 -13.56
N GLN A 150 -18.28 9.77 -14.39
CA GLN A 150 -19.28 8.71 -14.52
C GLN A 150 -18.90 7.52 -13.69
N GLU A 151 -19.82 7.04 -12.84
CA GLU A 151 -19.58 5.88 -12.00
C GLU A 151 -19.46 4.59 -12.83
N VAL A 152 -18.39 3.83 -12.56
CA VAL A 152 -18.15 2.53 -13.21
C VAL A 152 -18.75 1.42 -12.37
N TYR A 153 -19.90 0.91 -12.80
CA TYR A 153 -20.54 -0.22 -12.15
C TYR A 153 -19.87 -1.53 -12.54
N THR A 154 -19.39 -2.28 -11.55
CA THR A 154 -19.18 -3.70 -11.72
C THR A 154 -20.55 -4.36 -11.57
N GLN A 155 -21.18 -4.79 -12.66
CA GLN A 155 -22.35 -5.65 -12.55
C GLN A 155 -21.93 -6.90 -11.79
N GLU A 156 -22.44 -7.08 -10.57
CA GLU A 156 -22.45 -8.39 -9.93
C GLU A 156 -23.19 -9.32 -10.88
N SER A 157 -22.54 -10.39 -11.30
CA SER A 157 -23.21 -11.48 -11.99
C SER A 157 -24.29 -12.01 -11.05
N VAL A 158 -25.55 -11.70 -11.34
CA VAL A 158 -26.68 -12.36 -10.72
C VAL A 158 -26.64 -13.80 -11.24
N GLU A 159 -26.15 -14.72 -10.40
CA GLU A 159 -26.40 -16.15 -10.52
C GLU A 159 -27.78 -16.52 -9.97
#